data_50ac8dab12152709e347d5be9c4660a5
#
_entry.id   50ac8dab12152709e347d5be9c4660a5
#
_cell.length_a   1.000
_cell.length_b   1.000
_cell.length_c   1.000
_cell.angle_alpha   90.00
_cell.angle_beta   90.00
_cell.angle_gamma   90.00
#
_symmetry.space_group_name_H-M   'P 1'
#
loop_
_entity.id
_entity.type
_entity.pdbx_description
1 polymer ?
#
loop_
_entity_poly.entity_id
_entity_poly.type
_entity_poly.pdbx_seq_one_letter_code
_entity_poly.pdbx_strand_id
1 'polypeptide(L)'
;MSTNRRRFLQQLGGLAAGFGVVSTGLAACGGNEPSSDTTKADSVSTPAATAAGKLFFEISLAQWSLHKPLWEKKLDNLDFPLVAKRDYGISVVEYVNQFFKDKAKDEKYLAELLKRCNDNGVKNHLIMCDGEGSLGSPNDKERLQAVENHYKWVDAAKYLGCVTIRVNAHGEGSREDVQKAAIDGLGRLGEYGAKAGINVIVENHGGYTSDGAWLAAVMKGVNKPNVGTLPDFGNFCIKRDGKGMFDGKCVEEYDRYKGTQELMPYAKGVSAKAYDFDAQGNCIETDYNKMLKIVKDAGFTGYIGIEFEGDKLSPEEGIKKTKALLERVGAIV
;
A
#
# COMPACT_ATOMS: atom_id res chain seq x y z
N MET A 1 -1.52 -12.03 40.90
CA MET A 1 -0.87 -13.35 40.97
C MET A 1 0.29 -13.33 39.99
N SER A 2 1.48 -13.24 40.59
CA SER A 2 2.80 -13.29 39.96
C SER A 2 3.10 -14.74 39.59
N THR A 3 3.72 -14.94 38.42
CA THR A 3 4.78 -15.92 38.17
C THR A 3 4.82 -16.26 36.66
N ASN A 4 5.87 -15.81 36.00
CA ASN A 4 6.75 -16.63 35.13
C ASN A 4 7.64 -15.76 34.21
N ARG A 5 8.49 -14.93 34.83
CA ARG A 5 9.59 -14.22 34.16
C ARG A 5 10.97 -14.85 34.40
N ARG A 6 11.08 -16.17 34.56
CA ARG A 6 12.37 -16.81 34.91
C ARG A 6 12.60 -18.17 34.24
N ARG A 7 12.42 -18.28 32.92
CA ARG A 7 12.80 -19.53 32.21
C ARG A 7 13.37 -19.35 30.80
N PHE A 8 13.91 -18.18 30.44
CA PHE A 8 14.48 -17.98 29.09
C PHE A 8 15.95 -17.55 29.07
N LEU A 9 16.71 -17.73 30.15
CA LEU A 9 18.13 -17.37 30.22
C LEU A 9 19.01 -18.52 30.74
N GLN A 10 18.91 -19.70 30.12
CA GLN A 10 19.86 -20.79 30.36
C GLN A 10 19.90 -21.73 29.16
N GLN A 11 20.53 -21.29 28.07
CA GLN A 11 21.11 -22.17 27.05
C GLN A 11 21.95 -21.34 26.05
N LEU A 12 23.07 -20.79 26.53
CA LEU A 12 24.21 -20.37 25.72
C LEU A 12 25.45 -20.53 26.60
N GLY A 13 26.11 -21.64 26.44
CA GLY A 13 27.39 -21.90 27.11
C GLY A 13 28.04 -23.18 26.61
N GLY A 14 29.12 -23.05 25.85
CA GLY A 14 30.12 -24.09 25.73
C GLY A 14 30.28 -24.74 24.35
N LEU A 15 31.24 -24.37 23.57
CA LEU A 15 32.51 -25.06 23.44
C LEU A 15 33.37 -24.39 22.34
N ALA A 16 34.53 -23.92 22.77
CA ALA A 16 35.61 -23.45 21.91
C ALA A 16 36.65 -24.56 21.77
N ALA A 17 37.49 -24.40 20.77
CA ALA A 17 38.84 -24.93 20.60
C ALA A 17 39.06 -26.17 19.72
N GLY A 18 39.95 -25.99 18.74
CA GLY A 18 40.61 -27.04 17.99
C GLY A 18 41.41 -26.50 16.79
N PHE A 19 42.61 -25.97 17.06
CA PHE A 19 43.64 -25.61 16.08
C PHE A 19 44.16 -26.85 15.33
N GLY A 20 44.56 -26.70 14.04
CA GLY A 20 45.34 -27.68 13.31
C GLY A 20 45.80 -27.17 11.96
N VAL A 21 46.96 -26.49 11.94
CA VAL A 21 47.78 -26.19 10.77
C VAL A 21 48.73 -27.33 10.55
N VAL A 22 48.95 -27.82 9.32
CA VAL A 22 50.26 -28.30 8.76
C VAL A 22 50.14 -28.42 7.24
N SER A 23 50.90 -27.83 6.60
CA SER A 23 51.79 -27.56 5.49
C SER A 23 52.24 -28.73 4.60
N THR A 24 52.38 -28.38 3.32
CA THR A 24 53.40 -28.72 2.32
C THR A 24 53.58 -30.14 1.77
N GLY A 25 53.73 -30.22 0.45
CA GLY A 25 54.37 -31.31 -0.30
C GLY A 25 54.18 -31.21 -1.82
N LEU A 26 55.21 -30.68 -2.50
CA LEU A 26 55.42 -30.75 -3.95
C LEU A 26 55.90 -32.14 -4.38
N ALA A 27 55.55 -32.58 -5.60
CA ALA A 27 56.38 -33.17 -6.68
C ALA A 27 55.48 -34.03 -7.57
N ALA A 28 55.37 -33.82 -8.79
CA ALA A 28 56.05 -33.89 -10.05
C ALA A 28 55.96 -35.28 -10.72
N CYS A 29 55.58 -35.25 -12.00
CA CYS A 29 55.89 -36.09 -13.17
C CYS A 29 55.24 -37.45 -13.39
N GLY A 30 54.69 -37.60 -14.60
CA GLY A 30 54.67 -38.86 -15.32
C GLY A 30 53.37 -39.14 -16.12
N GLY A 31 53.46 -38.96 -17.45
CA GLY A 31 52.46 -39.07 -18.49
C GLY A 31 51.81 -40.43 -18.71
N ASN A 32 50.73 -40.39 -19.40
CA ASN A 32 50.36 -41.09 -20.64
C ASN A 32 48.87 -40.89 -20.92
N GLU A 33 48.55 -40.32 -22.07
CA GLU A 33 47.27 -40.49 -22.78
C GLU A 33 47.26 -41.87 -23.50
N PRO A 34 46.12 -42.34 -24.08
CA PRO A 34 44.80 -41.74 -24.33
C PRO A 34 43.58 -42.67 -24.08
N SER A 35 42.39 -42.17 -23.97
CA SER A 35 41.28 -42.59 -24.85
C SER A 35 40.00 -41.81 -24.58
N SER A 36 39.42 -41.39 -25.67
CA SER A 36 38.16 -40.71 -25.88
C SER A 36 36.96 -41.43 -25.23
N ASP A 37 36.16 -40.67 -24.44
CA ASP A 37 34.75 -40.91 -24.46
C ASP A 37 34.00 -39.58 -24.24
N THR A 38 33.28 -39.17 -25.28
CA THR A 38 32.50 -37.94 -25.35
C THR A 38 31.14 -38.16 -24.71
N THR A 39 30.98 -37.80 -23.45
CA THR A 39 29.67 -37.57 -22.87
C THR A 39 29.35 -36.07 -22.96
N LYS A 40 28.40 -35.75 -23.85
CA LYS A 40 27.79 -34.44 -23.94
C LYS A 40 27.14 -34.08 -22.60
N ALA A 41 27.71 -33.11 -21.92
CA ALA A 41 27.04 -32.43 -20.84
C ALA A 41 26.00 -31.51 -21.48
N ASP A 42 24.71 -31.85 -21.29
CA ASP A 42 23.61 -30.96 -21.59
C ASP A 42 23.77 -29.68 -20.72
N SER A 43 24.19 -28.62 -21.39
CA SER A 43 24.15 -27.28 -20.79
C SER A 43 22.69 -26.89 -20.60
N VAL A 44 22.17 -27.00 -19.38
CA VAL A 44 20.94 -26.36 -18.97
C VAL A 44 21.16 -24.86 -19.12
N SER A 45 20.70 -24.30 -20.21
CA SER A 45 20.66 -22.86 -20.42
C SER A 45 19.71 -22.27 -19.40
N THR A 46 20.25 -21.60 -18.39
CA THR A 46 19.49 -20.68 -17.55
C THR A 46 18.80 -19.68 -18.48
N PRO A 47 17.47 -19.47 -18.38
CA PRO A 47 16.82 -18.47 -19.21
C PRO A 47 17.47 -17.12 -18.92
N ALA A 48 17.98 -16.46 -19.94
CA ALA A 48 18.47 -15.09 -19.83
C ALA A 48 17.34 -14.24 -19.24
N ALA A 49 17.63 -13.53 -18.16
CA ALA A 49 16.73 -12.54 -17.60
C ALA A 49 16.43 -11.54 -18.73
N THR A 50 15.25 -11.62 -19.33
CA THR A 50 14.74 -10.60 -20.24
C THR A 50 14.81 -9.28 -19.49
N ALA A 51 15.46 -8.28 -20.09
CA ALA A 51 15.51 -6.94 -19.53
C ALA A 51 14.09 -6.52 -19.15
N ALA A 52 13.83 -6.33 -17.86
CA ALA A 52 12.52 -5.95 -17.38
C ALA A 52 12.11 -4.65 -18.09
N GLY A 53 10.97 -4.66 -18.77
CA GLY A 53 10.42 -3.48 -19.41
C GLY A 53 10.26 -2.35 -18.40
N LYS A 54 10.38 -1.10 -18.85
CA LYS A 54 10.15 0.06 -17.97
C LYS A 54 8.70 0.04 -17.49
N LEU A 55 8.49 0.12 -16.17
CA LEU A 55 7.15 0.24 -15.59
C LEU A 55 6.46 1.51 -16.10
N PHE A 56 5.18 1.43 -16.37
CA PHE A 56 4.36 2.60 -16.77
C PHE A 56 3.90 3.43 -15.57
N PHE A 57 4.19 2.99 -14.35
CA PHE A 57 3.86 3.63 -13.07
C PHE A 57 5.09 3.63 -12.15
N GLU A 58 4.98 4.37 -11.05
CA GLU A 58 5.92 4.33 -9.94
C GLU A 58 5.31 3.60 -8.74
N ILE A 59 6.16 2.93 -7.94
CA ILE A 59 5.71 2.19 -6.75
C ILE A 59 5.84 3.08 -5.52
N SER A 60 4.76 3.19 -4.74
CA SER A 60 4.74 3.73 -3.39
C SER A 60 4.44 2.64 -2.35
N LEU A 61 4.66 2.94 -1.08
CA LEU A 61 4.32 2.06 0.03
C LEU A 61 3.26 2.73 0.91
N ALA A 62 2.08 2.08 0.98
CA ALA A 62 1.06 2.43 1.94
C ALA A 62 1.46 1.96 3.35
N GLN A 63 1.47 2.88 4.30
CA GLN A 63 1.85 2.64 5.68
C GLN A 63 0.97 1.57 6.35
N TRP A 64 -0.27 1.40 5.86
CA TRP A 64 -1.16 0.35 6.32
C TRP A 64 -0.57 -1.05 6.19
N SER A 65 0.28 -1.31 5.21
CA SER A 65 1.02 -2.57 5.09
C SER A 65 1.84 -2.92 6.34
N LEU A 66 2.20 -1.92 7.15
CA LEU A 66 2.95 -2.07 8.39
C LEU A 66 2.11 -1.74 9.63
N HIS A 67 0.76 -1.80 9.53
CA HIS A 67 -0.13 -1.46 10.64
C HIS A 67 0.13 -2.31 11.91
N LYS A 68 0.41 -3.60 11.76
CA LYS A 68 0.68 -4.50 12.90
C LYS A 68 1.89 -4.03 13.72
N PRO A 69 3.10 -3.86 13.18
CA PRO A 69 4.24 -3.37 13.95
C PRO A 69 4.06 -1.93 14.45
N LEU A 70 3.32 -1.07 13.76
CA LEU A 70 3.01 0.29 14.22
C LEU A 70 2.08 0.27 15.44
N TRP A 71 1.01 -0.51 15.44
CA TRP A 71 0.12 -0.66 16.61
C TRP A 71 0.81 -1.33 17.80
N GLU A 72 1.67 -2.29 17.52
CA GLU A 72 2.48 -2.96 18.55
C GLU A 72 3.65 -2.10 19.06
N LYS A 73 3.82 -0.88 18.52
CA LYS A 73 4.92 0.04 18.85
C LYS A 73 6.33 -0.56 18.64
N LYS A 74 6.43 -1.52 17.74
CA LYS A 74 7.70 -2.08 17.25
C LYS A 74 8.32 -1.21 16.17
N LEU A 75 7.52 -0.40 15.50
CA LEU A 75 7.90 0.62 14.53
C LEU A 75 7.33 1.97 14.97
N ASP A 76 8.16 3.00 15.00
CA ASP A 76 7.71 4.38 15.20
C ASP A 76 7.28 4.98 13.85
N ASN A 77 6.23 5.80 13.86
CA ASN A 77 5.76 6.48 12.64
C ASN A 77 6.86 7.34 11.99
N LEU A 78 7.72 7.96 12.79
CA LEU A 78 8.83 8.77 12.28
C LEU A 78 9.90 7.94 11.55
N ASP A 79 9.99 6.64 11.83
CA ASP A 79 10.96 5.73 11.20
C ASP A 79 10.40 5.05 9.94
N PHE A 80 9.09 5.16 9.68
CA PHE A 80 8.44 4.55 8.52
C PHE A 80 9.09 4.91 7.18
N PRO A 81 9.43 6.19 6.88
CA PRO A 81 10.10 6.54 5.62
C PRO A 81 11.45 5.85 5.44
N LEU A 82 12.24 5.76 6.53
CA LEU A 82 13.53 5.07 6.50
C LEU A 82 13.35 3.56 6.25
N VAL A 83 12.38 2.93 6.90
CA VAL A 83 12.04 1.51 6.72
C VAL A 83 11.61 1.25 5.26
N ALA A 84 10.74 2.08 4.69
CA ALA A 84 10.31 1.97 3.31
C ALA A 84 11.51 1.96 2.34
N LYS A 85 12.45 2.87 2.56
CA LYS A 85 13.65 3.00 1.72
C LYS A 85 14.65 1.88 1.95
N ARG A 86 15.03 1.61 3.22
CA ARG A 86 16.09 0.68 3.60
C ARG A 86 15.70 -0.77 3.30
N ASP A 87 14.47 -1.17 3.68
CA ASP A 87 14.09 -2.58 3.71
C ASP A 87 13.37 -3.04 2.43
N TYR A 88 12.77 -2.09 1.70
CA TYR A 88 12.02 -2.39 0.46
C TYR A 88 12.53 -1.65 -0.78
N GLY A 89 13.45 -0.70 -0.63
CA GLY A 89 13.94 0.11 -1.75
C GLY A 89 12.88 1.06 -2.32
N ILE A 90 11.83 1.39 -1.54
CA ILE A 90 10.72 2.26 -1.97
C ILE A 90 10.99 3.67 -1.44
N SER A 91 10.98 4.64 -2.35
CA SER A 91 11.31 6.05 -2.04
C SER A 91 10.09 6.96 -2.02
N VAL A 92 8.87 6.41 -2.09
CA VAL A 92 7.61 7.17 -2.04
C VAL A 92 6.69 6.52 -1.02
N VAL A 93 6.15 7.30 -0.10
CA VAL A 93 5.37 6.80 1.02
C VAL A 93 3.99 7.46 1.11
N GLU A 94 3.04 6.68 1.60
CA GLU A 94 1.66 7.04 1.83
C GLU A 94 1.32 6.77 3.29
N TYR A 95 1.01 7.83 4.04
CA TYR A 95 0.77 7.75 5.48
C TYR A 95 -0.68 7.38 5.80
N VAL A 96 -0.89 6.90 7.03
CA VAL A 96 -2.23 6.75 7.62
C VAL A 96 -2.30 7.60 8.88
N ASN A 97 -3.27 8.50 8.94
CA ASN A 97 -3.42 9.49 10.01
C ASN A 97 -3.53 8.88 11.41
N GLN A 98 -4.02 7.65 11.52
CA GLN A 98 -4.19 6.94 12.80
C GLN A 98 -2.86 6.75 13.55
N PHE A 99 -1.73 6.64 12.85
CA PHE A 99 -0.41 6.42 13.47
C PHE A 99 0.24 7.70 14.00
N PHE A 100 -0.34 8.88 13.68
CA PHE A 100 0.09 10.18 14.21
C PHE A 100 -1.09 11.15 14.42
N LYS A 101 -2.21 10.61 14.91
CA LYS A 101 -3.51 11.28 14.99
C LYS A 101 -3.46 12.63 15.71
N ASP A 102 -2.70 12.72 16.81
CA ASP A 102 -2.60 13.94 17.62
C ASP A 102 -1.54 14.93 17.07
N LYS A 103 -0.92 14.61 15.93
CA LYS A 103 0.23 15.34 15.37
C LYS A 103 -0.08 16.18 14.14
N ALA A 104 -1.32 16.19 13.66
CA ALA A 104 -1.69 16.94 12.46
C ALA A 104 -1.35 18.45 12.53
N LYS A 105 -1.31 19.03 13.74
CA LYS A 105 -0.97 20.43 14.01
C LYS A 105 0.32 20.62 14.82
N ASP A 106 1.05 19.56 15.09
CA ASP A 106 2.32 19.59 15.82
C ASP A 106 3.46 19.90 14.82
N GLU A 107 3.77 21.17 14.62
CA GLU A 107 4.78 21.61 13.66
C GLU A 107 6.15 21.00 13.93
N LYS A 108 6.53 20.76 15.19
CA LYS A 108 7.82 20.14 15.53
C LYS A 108 7.87 18.70 15.07
N TYR A 109 6.78 17.97 15.28
CA TYR A 109 6.67 16.59 14.83
C TYR A 109 6.68 16.51 13.31
N LEU A 110 5.88 17.34 12.62
CA LEU A 110 5.84 17.35 11.17
C LEU A 110 7.19 17.76 10.56
N ALA A 111 7.90 18.72 11.18
CA ALA A 111 9.23 19.10 10.76
C ALA A 111 10.25 17.97 10.90
N GLU A 112 10.21 17.20 12.00
CA GLU A 112 11.06 16.03 12.19
C GLU A 112 10.76 14.92 11.17
N LEU A 113 9.47 14.66 10.90
CA LEU A 113 9.06 13.68 9.88
C LEU A 113 9.58 14.10 8.50
N LEU A 114 9.36 15.36 8.11
CA LEU A 114 9.83 15.90 6.83
C LEU A 114 11.36 15.84 6.72
N LYS A 115 12.06 16.17 7.80
CA LYS A 115 13.53 16.08 7.85
C LYS A 115 14.01 14.66 7.60
N ARG A 116 13.43 13.65 8.27
CA ARG A 116 13.79 12.25 8.06
C ARG A 116 13.52 11.77 6.63
N CYS A 117 12.43 12.22 6.02
CA CYS A 117 12.16 11.95 4.60
C CYS A 117 13.25 12.54 3.70
N ASN A 118 13.59 13.81 3.90
CA ASN A 118 14.61 14.50 3.10
C ASN A 118 16.00 13.87 3.26
N ASP A 119 16.40 13.55 4.50
CA ASP A 119 17.70 12.94 4.80
C ASP A 119 17.85 11.55 4.13
N ASN A 120 16.74 10.85 3.89
CA ASN A 120 16.72 9.52 3.26
C ASN A 120 16.31 9.55 1.78
N GLY A 121 16.07 10.70 1.18
CA GLY A 121 15.61 10.83 -0.19
C GLY A 121 14.25 10.15 -0.42
N VAL A 122 13.33 10.26 0.56
CA VAL A 122 11.97 9.72 0.50
C VAL A 122 10.98 10.84 0.24
N LYS A 123 10.10 10.64 -0.73
CA LYS A 123 9.01 11.55 -1.08
C LYS A 123 7.76 11.20 -0.32
N ASN A 124 7.16 12.18 0.32
CA ASN A 124 5.81 12.08 0.87
C ASN A 124 4.80 12.28 -0.26
N HIS A 125 3.84 11.37 -0.40
CA HIS A 125 2.88 11.42 -1.50
C HIS A 125 1.46 11.71 -1.03
N LEU A 126 1.00 11.01 0.01
CA LEU A 126 -0.39 10.97 0.40
C LEU A 126 -0.55 10.76 1.91
N ILE A 127 -1.63 11.29 2.50
CA ILE A 127 -2.11 10.92 3.84
C ILE A 127 -3.50 10.31 3.71
N MET A 128 -3.67 9.06 4.15
CA MET A 128 -4.98 8.43 4.32
C MET A 128 -5.61 8.93 5.61
N CYS A 129 -6.83 9.46 5.52
CA CYS A 129 -7.54 10.07 6.63
C CYS A 129 -8.74 9.22 7.02
N ASP A 130 -8.65 8.56 8.18
CA ASP A 130 -9.72 7.76 8.77
C ASP A 130 -10.17 8.37 10.09
N GLY A 131 -11.44 8.11 10.47
CA GLY A 131 -11.99 8.52 11.77
C GLY A 131 -12.26 10.01 11.93
N GLU A 132 -12.37 10.77 10.83
CA GLU A 132 -12.62 12.21 10.83
C GLU A 132 -14.11 12.55 10.58
N GLY A 133 -15.01 11.57 10.63
CA GLY A 133 -16.45 11.70 10.41
C GLY A 133 -16.87 11.33 8.99
N SER A 134 -18.17 11.38 8.74
CA SER A 134 -18.81 10.90 7.52
C SER A 134 -19.06 12.02 6.51
N LEU A 135 -18.22 12.11 5.48
CA LEU A 135 -18.40 13.10 4.40
C LEU A 135 -19.67 12.86 3.57
N GLY A 136 -20.22 11.64 3.60
CA GLY A 136 -21.49 11.27 2.97
C GLY A 136 -22.67 11.25 3.95
N SER A 137 -22.59 11.85 5.15
CA SER A 137 -23.73 11.92 6.06
C SER A 137 -24.86 12.79 5.48
N PRO A 138 -26.10 12.27 5.37
CA PRO A 138 -27.27 13.09 5.03
C PRO A 138 -27.57 14.18 6.05
N ASN A 139 -27.08 14.04 7.29
CA ASN A 139 -27.17 15.08 8.31
C ASN A 139 -26.15 16.19 8.01
N ASP A 140 -26.64 17.38 7.68
CA ASP A 140 -25.82 18.54 7.30
C ASP A 140 -24.79 18.91 8.37
N LYS A 141 -25.18 18.90 9.65
CA LYS A 141 -24.28 19.25 10.76
C LYS A 141 -23.13 18.26 10.89
N GLU A 142 -23.40 16.98 10.80
CA GLU A 142 -22.37 15.93 10.85
C GLU A 142 -21.43 16.00 9.65
N ARG A 143 -22.01 16.19 8.45
CA ARG A 143 -21.24 16.33 7.21
C ARG A 143 -20.32 17.55 7.23
N LEU A 144 -20.82 18.72 7.66
CA LEU A 144 -20.00 19.92 7.78
C LEU A 144 -18.90 19.76 8.81
N GLN A 145 -19.19 19.14 9.96
CA GLN A 145 -18.16 18.84 10.96
C GLN A 145 -17.09 17.87 10.41
N ALA A 146 -17.50 16.85 9.63
CA ALA A 146 -16.55 15.95 8.98
C ALA A 146 -15.64 16.72 8.00
N VAL A 147 -16.20 17.61 7.19
CA VAL A 147 -15.40 18.47 6.28
C VAL A 147 -14.36 19.28 7.07
N GLU A 148 -14.77 19.95 8.15
CA GLU A 148 -13.88 20.75 9.00
C GLU A 148 -12.79 19.92 9.68
N ASN A 149 -13.12 18.70 10.13
CA ASN A 149 -12.16 17.78 10.75
C ASN A 149 -11.03 17.39 9.80
N HIS A 150 -11.27 17.34 8.49
CA HIS A 150 -10.27 17.02 7.49
C HIS A 150 -9.32 18.19 7.16
N TYR A 151 -9.66 19.44 7.46
CA TYR A 151 -8.81 20.60 7.13
C TYR A 151 -7.40 20.49 7.69
N LYS A 152 -7.26 20.04 8.95
CA LYS A 152 -5.96 19.83 9.57
C LYS A 152 -5.06 18.85 8.80
N TRP A 153 -5.66 17.87 8.12
CA TRP A 153 -4.94 16.88 7.32
C TRP A 153 -4.55 17.41 5.94
N VAL A 154 -5.38 18.28 5.35
CA VAL A 154 -4.99 19.04 4.15
C VAL A 154 -3.78 19.92 4.46
N ASP A 155 -3.79 20.61 5.60
CA ASP A 155 -2.69 21.47 6.02
C ASP A 155 -1.42 20.68 6.34
N ALA A 156 -1.55 19.55 7.05
CA ALA A 156 -0.43 18.65 7.33
C ALA A 156 0.16 18.03 6.05
N ALA A 157 -0.69 17.62 5.10
CA ALA A 157 -0.27 17.12 3.80
C ALA A 157 0.54 18.18 3.03
N LYS A 158 0.05 19.42 2.99
CA LYS A 158 0.78 20.53 2.38
C LYS A 158 2.13 20.77 3.05
N TYR A 159 2.18 20.76 4.39
CA TYR A 159 3.42 20.96 5.14
C TYR A 159 4.45 19.87 4.85
N LEU A 160 4.02 18.62 4.79
CA LEU A 160 4.87 17.46 4.49
C LEU A 160 5.27 17.35 3.02
N GLY A 161 4.72 18.19 2.13
CA GLY A 161 4.97 18.12 0.69
C GLY A 161 4.22 16.99 -0.01
N CYS A 162 3.19 16.43 0.64
CA CYS A 162 2.23 15.55 -0.02
C CYS A 162 1.41 16.34 -1.06
N VAL A 163 0.90 15.65 -2.04
CA VAL A 163 0.04 16.25 -3.08
C VAL A 163 -1.42 15.84 -2.95
N THR A 164 -1.73 14.93 -2.00
CA THR A 164 -3.03 14.29 -1.91
C THR A 164 -3.37 13.92 -0.46
N ILE A 165 -4.66 13.98 -0.11
CA ILE A 165 -5.25 13.24 1.01
C ILE A 165 -6.26 12.24 0.47
N ARG A 166 -6.29 11.01 1.03
CA ARG A 166 -7.37 10.03 0.79
C ARG A 166 -8.37 10.11 1.93
N VAL A 167 -9.65 10.15 1.60
CA VAL A 167 -10.76 10.25 2.53
C VAL A 167 -11.82 9.19 2.25
N ASN A 168 -12.75 8.99 3.18
CA ASN A 168 -13.88 8.10 3.03
C ASN A 168 -15.16 8.91 2.73
N ALA A 169 -15.96 8.45 1.75
CA ALA A 169 -17.25 9.05 1.42
C ALA A 169 -18.43 8.26 2.03
N HIS A 170 -18.23 7.75 3.25
CA HIS A 170 -19.23 6.98 3.98
C HIS A 170 -20.38 7.86 4.49
N GLY A 171 -21.54 7.24 4.70
CA GLY A 171 -22.71 7.82 5.32
C GLY A 171 -23.75 6.74 5.62
N GLU A 172 -24.67 7.01 6.52
CA GLU A 172 -25.80 6.14 6.85
C GLU A 172 -27.08 6.71 6.23
N GLY A 173 -27.90 5.86 5.57
CA GLY A 173 -29.12 6.28 4.93
C GLY A 173 -29.38 5.60 3.60
N SER A 174 -30.30 6.13 2.82
CA SER A 174 -30.55 5.62 1.47
C SER A 174 -29.35 5.86 0.55
N ARG A 175 -29.20 5.01 -0.45
CA ARG A 175 -28.14 5.11 -1.45
C ARG A 175 -28.08 6.50 -2.12
N GLU A 176 -29.24 7.06 -2.40
CA GLU A 176 -29.43 8.35 -3.05
C GLU A 176 -29.09 9.52 -2.12
N ASP A 177 -29.49 9.43 -0.86
CA ASP A 177 -29.23 10.50 0.12
C ASP A 177 -27.75 10.56 0.48
N VAL A 178 -27.10 9.40 0.69
CA VAL A 178 -25.65 9.32 0.93
C VAL A 178 -24.88 9.82 -0.29
N GLN A 179 -25.35 9.53 -1.52
CA GLN A 179 -24.70 10.03 -2.74
C GLN A 179 -24.76 11.55 -2.83
N LYS A 180 -25.91 12.16 -2.61
CA LYS A 180 -26.07 13.63 -2.60
C LYS A 180 -25.19 14.28 -1.53
N ALA A 181 -25.19 13.70 -0.34
CA ALA A 181 -24.39 14.18 0.78
C ALA A 181 -22.89 14.06 0.48
N ALA A 182 -22.42 12.93 -0.09
CA ALA A 182 -21.03 12.75 -0.47
C ALA A 182 -20.58 13.75 -1.54
N ILE A 183 -21.44 14.07 -2.51
CA ILE A 183 -21.16 15.12 -3.52
C ILE A 183 -20.94 16.48 -2.84
N ASP A 184 -21.80 16.87 -1.89
CA ASP A 184 -21.66 18.14 -1.16
C ASP A 184 -20.42 18.13 -0.26
N GLY A 185 -20.23 17.09 0.56
CA GLY A 185 -19.10 16.98 1.50
C GLY A 185 -17.76 17.01 0.79
N LEU A 186 -17.58 16.18 -0.26
CA LEU A 186 -16.39 16.16 -1.08
C LEU A 186 -16.19 17.45 -1.87
N GLY A 187 -17.27 18.05 -2.36
CA GLY A 187 -17.23 19.34 -3.04
C GLY A 187 -16.62 20.45 -2.17
N ARG A 188 -17.08 20.55 -0.92
CA ARG A 188 -16.57 21.51 0.09
C ARG A 188 -15.14 21.24 0.49
N LEU A 189 -14.82 19.99 0.78
CA LEU A 189 -13.44 19.61 1.12
C LEU A 189 -12.50 19.82 -0.06
N GLY A 190 -12.96 19.53 -1.28
CA GLY A 190 -12.25 19.79 -2.52
C GLY A 190 -11.92 21.27 -2.73
N GLU A 191 -12.83 22.18 -2.36
CA GLU A 191 -12.57 23.63 -2.40
C GLU A 191 -11.46 24.06 -1.44
N TYR A 192 -11.45 23.48 -0.23
CA TYR A 192 -10.37 23.72 0.73
C TYR A 192 -9.05 23.16 0.22
N GLY A 193 -9.06 21.91 -0.26
CA GLY A 193 -7.88 21.27 -0.84
C GLY A 193 -7.31 22.03 -2.03
N ALA A 194 -8.15 22.54 -2.94
CA ALA A 194 -7.73 23.33 -4.09
C ALA A 194 -6.94 24.58 -3.69
N LYS A 195 -7.38 25.30 -2.65
CA LYS A 195 -6.68 26.49 -2.11
C LYS A 195 -5.28 26.13 -1.54
N ALA A 196 -5.15 24.92 -1.04
CA ALA A 196 -3.88 24.39 -0.52
C ALA A 196 -2.98 23.75 -1.60
N GLY A 197 -3.51 23.50 -2.80
CA GLY A 197 -2.84 22.72 -3.85
C GLY A 197 -2.86 21.22 -3.60
N ILE A 198 -3.83 20.72 -2.82
CA ILE A 198 -3.95 19.32 -2.40
C ILE A 198 -5.15 18.67 -3.09
N ASN A 199 -4.94 17.47 -3.65
CA ASN A 199 -6.02 16.64 -4.13
C ASN A 199 -6.76 15.97 -2.96
N VAL A 200 -8.06 15.78 -3.15
CA VAL A 200 -8.94 15.00 -2.25
C VAL A 200 -9.43 13.79 -3.02
N ILE A 201 -9.04 12.61 -2.61
CA ILE A 201 -9.42 11.38 -3.32
C ILE A 201 -10.17 10.42 -2.42
N VAL A 202 -11.05 9.63 -3.02
CA VAL A 202 -11.87 8.64 -2.32
C VAL A 202 -11.45 7.25 -2.75
N GLU A 203 -11.23 6.37 -1.78
CA GLU A 203 -11.02 4.95 -2.00
C GLU A 203 -12.37 4.22 -2.03
N ASN A 204 -12.48 3.18 -2.88
CA ASN A 204 -13.51 2.17 -2.69
C ASN A 204 -13.19 1.38 -1.41
N HIS A 205 -13.89 1.67 -0.30
CA HIS A 205 -13.51 1.22 1.04
C HIS A 205 -14.72 0.77 1.86
N GLY A 206 -15.49 -0.19 1.34
CA GLY A 206 -16.68 -0.74 1.98
C GLY A 206 -17.96 0.03 1.69
N GLY A 207 -19.10 -0.61 1.90
CA GLY A 207 -20.41 -0.01 1.70
C GLY A 207 -20.64 0.47 0.26
N TYR A 208 -21.35 1.59 0.12
CA TYR A 208 -21.64 2.14 -1.21
C TYR A 208 -20.39 2.54 -2.00
N THR A 209 -19.29 2.88 -1.33
CA THR A 209 -18.05 3.24 -2.03
C THR A 209 -17.40 2.05 -2.74
N SER A 210 -17.71 0.80 -2.33
CA SER A 210 -17.28 -0.42 -3.01
C SER A 210 -18.05 -0.73 -4.30
N ASP A 211 -19.13 0.01 -4.60
CA ASP A 211 -19.80 -0.02 -5.89
C ASP A 211 -19.15 1.02 -6.81
N GLY A 212 -18.38 0.56 -7.81
CA GLY A 212 -17.65 1.43 -8.73
C GLY A 212 -18.54 2.42 -9.46
N ALA A 213 -19.72 2.00 -9.92
CA ALA A 213 -20.65 2.86 -10.61
C ALA A 213 -21.21 3.98 -9.69
N TRP A 214 -21.49 3.64 -8.42
CA TRP A 214 -21.94 4.62 -7.44
C TRP A 214 -20.87 5.67 -7.15
N LEU A 215 -19.64 5.23 -6.91
CA LEU A 215 -18.53 6.15 -6.59
C LEU A 215 -18.14 7.01 -7.81
N ALA A 216 -18.16 6.44 -9.02
CA ALA A 216 -17.97 7.19 -10.26
C ALA A 216 -19.05 8.27 -10.45
N ALA A 217 -20.32 7.97 -10.11
CA ALA A 217 -21.39 8.95 -10.15
C ALA A 217 -21.22 10.08 -9.11
N VAL A 218 -20.69 9.77 -7.92
CA VAL A 218 -20.27 10.79 -6.93
C VAL A 218 -19.20 11.70 -7.54
N MET A 219 -18.14 11.14 -8.14
CA MET A 219 -17.06 11.93 -8.77
C MET A 219 -17.59 12.84 -9.88
N LYS A 220 -18.47 12.30 -10.73
CA LYS A 220 -19.14 13.07 -11.77
C LYS A 220 -19.98 14.22 -11.19
N GLY A 221 -20.67 13.99 -10.07
CA GLY A 221 -21.47 15.02 -9.38
C GLY A 221 -20.63 16.10 -8.73
N VAL A 222 -19.47 15.75 -8.14
CA VAL A 222 -18.51 16.71 -7.56
C VAL A 222 -17.88 17.59 -8.63
N ASN A 223 -17.51 17.03 -9.75
CA ASN A 223 -16.97 17.70 -10.95
C ASN A 223 -15.88 18.75 -10.63
N LYS A 224 -14.89 18.38 -9.81
CA LYS A 224 -13.74 19.24 -9.47
C LYS A 224 -12.44 18.56 -9.88
N PRO A 225 -11.49 19.27 -10.53
CA PRO A 225 -10.28 18.66 -11.08
C PRO A 225 -9.34 18.09 -10.01
N ASN A 226 -9.40 18.60 -8.77
CA ASN A 226 -8.61 18.11 -7.64
C ASN A 226 -9.35 17.07 -6.77
N VAL A 227 -10.58 16.68 -7.12
CA VAL A 227 -11.29 15.57 -6.46
C VAL A 227 -11.27 14.36 -7.38
N GLY A 228 -10.99 13.18 -6.83
CA GLY A 228 -10.85 11.97 -7.63
C GLY A 228 -10.95 10.70 -6.81
N THR A 229 -10.42 9.61 -7.33
CA THR A 229 -10.46 8.28 -6.70
C THR A 229 -9.07 7.73 -6.42
N LEU A 230 -8.99 6.81 -5.48
CA LEU A 230 -7.92 5.84 -5.25
C LEU A 230 -8.52 4.45 -5.47
N PRO A 231 -8.58 3.91 -6.71
CA PRO A 231 -9.04 2.55 -6.91
C PRO A 231 -8.18 1.56 -6.15
N ASP A 232 -8.78 0.84 -5.19
CA ASP A 232 -8.17 -0.25 -4.45
C ASP A 232 -8.55 -1.60 -5.07
N PHE A 233 -7.59 -2.50 -5.26
CA PHE A 233 -7.79 -3.77 -5.96
C PHE A 233 -8.59 -4.82 -5.18
N GLY A 234 -8.77 -4.63 -3.87
CA GLY A 234 -9.40 -5.60 -2.99
C GLY A 234 -10.72 -5.16 -2.36
N ASN A 235 -10.96 -3.87 -2.21
CA ASN A 235 -12.05 -3.31 -1.40
C ASN A 235 -13.38 -3.20 -2.17
N PHE A 236 -13.88 -4.31 -2.71
CA PHE A 236 -15.14 -4.35 -3.48
C PHE A 236 -16.32 -4.99 -2.73
N CYS A 237 -16.20 -5.19 -1.42
CA CYS A 237 -17.30 -5.71 -0.61
C CYS A 237 -18.29 -4.61 -0.24
N ILE A 238 -19.52 -4.69 -0.80
CA ILE A 238 -20.61 -3.75 -0.53
C ILE A 238 -21.25 -4.05 0.82
N LYS A 239 -21.47 -5.34 1.14
CA LYS A 239 -22.18 -5.75 2.35
C LYS A 239 -21.50 -6.94 3.00
N ARG A 240 -21.41 -6.87 4.33
CA ARG A 240 -20.96 -7.99 5.18
C ARG A 240 -22.08 -8.49 6.09
N ASP A 241 -21.97 -9.72 6.59
CA ASP A 241 -22.96 -10.33 7.50
C ASP A 241 -22.75 -9.93 8.98
N GLY A 242 -21.70 -9.16 9.29
CA GLY A 242 -21.44 -8.63 10.62
C GLY A 242 -22.22 -7.36 10.96
N LYS A 243 -21.97 -6.78 12.13
CA LYS A 243 -22.65 -5.57 12.61
C LYS A 243 -22.03 -4.27 12.07
N GLY A 244 -20.74 -4.28 11.75
CA GLY A 244 -20.01 -3.12 11.24
C GLY A 244 -19.69 -3.27 9.75
N MET A 245 -19.30 -2.17 9.13
CA MET A 245 -18.95 -2.11 7.71
C MET A 245 -17.83 -3.09 7.32
N PHE A 246 -16.93 -3.37 8.24
CA PHE A 246 -15.76 -4.24 8.02
C PHE A 246 -15.85 -5.58 8.76
N ASP A 247 -16.96 -5.83 9.50
CA ASP A 247 -17.11 -7.04 10.29
C ASP A 247 -17.75 -8.16 9.50
N GLY A 248 -17.28 -9.40 9.73
CA GLY A 248 -17.87 -10.61 9.16
C GLY A 248 -17.44 -10.86 7.72
N LYS A 249 -18.12 -11.82 7.10
CA LYS A 249 -17.85 -12.24 5.71
C LYS A 249 -18.56 -11.32 4.71
N CYS A 250 -17.93 -11.13 3.56
CA CYS A 250 -18.59 -10.45 2.45
C CYS A 250 -19.72 -11.29 1.90
N VAL A 251 -20.93 -10.73 1.83
CA VAL A 251 -22.14 -11.38 1.31
C VAL A 251 -22.64 -10.71 0.03
N GLU A 252 -22.15 -9.52 -0.29
CA GLU A 252 -22.43 -8.82 -1.54
C GLU A 252 -21.14 -8.13 -2.00
N GLU A 253 -20.58 -8.58 -3.13
CA GLU A 253 -19.35 -8.06 -3.70
C GLU A 253 -19.61 -7.47 -5.09
N TYR A 254 -19.00 -6.32 -5.38
CA TYR A 254 -18.97 -5.75 -6.72
C TYR A 254 -17.84 -6.39 -7.55
N ASP A 255 -18.03 -6.51 -8.86
CA ASP A 255 -16.94 -6.97 -9.74
C ASP A 255 -15.76 -5.99 -9.68
N ARG A 256 -14.63 -6.44 -9.11
CA ARG A 256 -13.44 -5.61 -8.88
C ARG A 256 -12.81 -5.05 -10.15
N TYR A 257 -12.87 -5.79 -11.25
CA TYR A 257 -12.30 -5.34 -12.53
C TYR A 257 -13.19 -4.28 -13.17
N LYS A 258 -14.50 -4.50 -13.17
CA LYS A 258 -15.48 -3.53 -13.62
C LYS A 258 -15.42 -2.27 -12.76
N GLY A 259 -15.40 -2.42 -11.44
CA GLY A 259 -15.32 -1.29 -10.51
C GLY A 259 -14.04 -0.47 -10.70
N THR A 260 -12.89 -1.13 -10.82
CA THR A 260 -11.64 -0.43 -11.13
C THR A 260 -11.74 0.32 -12.45
N GLN A 261 -12.27 -0.32 -13.52
CA GLN A 261 -12.44 0.33 -14.81
C GLN A 261 -13.34 1.58 -14.73
N GLU A 262 -14.39 1.55 -13.91
CA GLU A 262 -15.31 2.68 -13.72
C GLU A 262 -14.67 3.83 -12.90
N LEU A 263 -13.73 3.51 -12.00
CA LEU A 263 -13.05 4.49 -11.15
C LEU A 263 -11.82 5.12 -11.80
N MET A 264 -11.13 4.41 -12.70
CA MET A 264 -9.90 4.87 -13.34
C MET A 264 -9.99 6.24 -14.03
N PRO A 265 -11.10 6.66 -14.67
CA PRO A 265 -11.21 8.01 -15.25
C PRO A 265 -11.03 9.15 -14.24
N TYR A 266 -11.18 8.88 -12.95
CA TYR A 266 -11.05 9.83 -11.85
C TYR A 266 -9.81 9.58 -10.99
N ALA A 267 -9.02 8.55 -11.29
CA ALA A 267 -7.91 8.11 -10.45
C ALA A 267 -6.78 9.13 -10.38
N LYS A 268 -6.29 9.37 -9.15
CA LYS A 268 -5.09 10.18 -8.86
C LYS A 268 -4.04 9.39 -8.08
N GLY A 269 -4.32 8.17 -7.74
CA GLY A 269 -3.49 7.15 -7.14
C GLY A 269 -4.18 5.81 -7.33
N VAL A 270 -3.51 4.72 -7.06
CA VAL A 270 -4.05 3.34 -7.11
C VAL A 270 -3.49 2.57 -5.92
N SER A 271 -4.34 1.77 -5.25
CA SER A 271 -3.91 0.88 -4.17
C SER A 271 -3.84 -0.56 -4.66
N ALA A 272 -2.64 -1.12 -4.64
CA ALA A 272 -2.37 -2.52 -4.98
C ALA A 272 -2.57 -3.41 -3.74
N LYS A 273 -3.84 -3.58 -3.32
CA LYS A 273 -4.22 -4.46 -2.22
C LYS A 273 -3.87 -5.90 -2.54
N ALA A 274 -3.19 -6.56 -1.60
CA ALA A 274 -2.89 -8.00 -1.67
C ALA A 274 -3.03 -8.63 -0.29
N TYR A 275 -3.46 -9.90 -0.27
CA TYR A 275 -3.61 -10.69 0.96
C TYR A 275 -2.76 -11.95 0.89
N ASP A 276 -3.07 -12.88 0.00
CA ASP A 276 -2.40 -14.16 -0.12
C ASP A 276 -1.75 -14.35 -1.49
N PHE A 277 -0.74 -15.22 -1.54
CA PHE A 277 0.00 -15.51 -2.76
C PHE A 277 0.06 -17.01 -3.02
N ASP A 278 -0.04 -17.40 -4.29
CA ASP A 278 0.23 -18.76 -4.74
C ASP A 278 1.73 -19.08 -4.77
N ALA A 279 2.07 -20.33 -5.13
CA ALA A 279 3.46 -20.77 -5.22
C ALA A 279 4.28 -20.04 -6.31
N GLN A 280 3.62 -19.44 -7.28
CA GLN A 280 4.21 -18.66 -8.37
C GLN A 280 4.35 -17.16 -8.03
N GLY A 281 3.87 -16.74 -6.85
CA GLY A 281 3.89 -15.36 -6.39
C GLY A 281 2.80 -14.49 -7.04
N ASN A 282 1.70 -15.08 -7.50
CA ASN A 282 0.52 -14.33 -7.93
C ASN A 282 -0.40 -14.10 -6.72
N CYS A 283 -1.05 -12.94 -6.67
CA CYS A 283 -2.11 -12.70 -5.69
C CYS A 283 -3.29 -13.63 -5.97
N ILE A 284 -3.79 -14.31 -4.92
CA ILE A 284 -4.87 -15.30 -5.06
C ILE A 284 -6.21 -14.61 -5.32
N GLU A 285 -6.46 -13.49 -4.63
CA GLU A 285 -7.75 -12.79 -4.67
C GLU A 285 -7.94 -11.95 -5.93
N THR A 286 -6.84 -11.49 -6.54
CA THR A 286 -6.88 -10.56 -7.66
C THR A 286 -5.88 -10.97 -8.74
N ASP A 287 -6.36 -11.11 -9.98
CA ASP A 287 -5.50 -11.28 -11.15
C ASP A 287 -4.85 -9.93 -11.52
N TYR A 288 -3.60 -9.76 -11.14
CA TYR A 288 -2.84 -8.54 -11.39
C TYR A 288 -2.54 -8.30 -12.87
N ASN A 289 -2.51 -9.35 -13.73
CA ASN A 289 -2.35 -9.14 -15.17
C ASN A 289 -3.57 -8.39 -15.72
N LYS A 290 -4.77 -8.86 -15.37
CA LYS A 290 -6.02 -8.21 -15.76
C LYS A 290 -6.14 -6.81 -15.15
N MET A 291 -5.80 -6.67 -13.87
CA MET A 291 -5.94 -5.42 -13.13
C MET A 291 -4.99 -4.33 -13.64
N LEU A 292 -3.69 -4.63 -13.78
CA LEU A 292 -2.71 -3.66 -14.28
C LEU A 292 -2.94 -3.31 -15.76
N LYS A 293 -3.50 -4.25 -16.54
CA LYS A 293 -3.94 -3.92 -17.90
C LYS A 293 -5.04 -2.87 -17.90
N ILE A 294 -6.04 -2.96 -17.02
CA ILE A 294 -7.11 -1.94 -16.88
C ILE A 294 -6.49 -0.59 -16.51
N VAL A 295 -5.57 -0.57 -15.55
CA VAL A 295 -4.89 0.66 -15.12
C VAL A 295 -4.09 1.30 -16.28
N LYS A 296 -3.36 0.48 -17.03
CA LYS A 296 -2.57 0.93 -18.19
C LYS A 296 -3.44 1.44 -19.33
N ASP A 297 -4.50 0.70 -19.67
CA ASP A 297 -5.43 1.06 -20.75
C ASP A 297 -6.16 2.40 -20.45
N ALA A 298 -6.33 2.74 -19.17
CA ALA A 298 -6.84 4.04 -18.74
C ALA A 298 -5.82 5.18 -18.85
N GLY A 299 -4.57 4.92 -19.27
CA GLY A 299 -3.51 5.90 -19.42
C GLY A 299 -2.90 6.39 -18.09
N PHE A 300 -3.08 5.66 -17.00
CA PHE A 300 -2.52 6.03 -15.70
C PHE A 300 -1.00 5.83 -15.65
N THR A 301 -0.27 6.82 -15.15
CA THR A 301 1.19 6.81 -15.02
C THR A 301 1.68 7.28 -13.64
N GLY A 302 0.76 7.39 -12.68
CA GLY A 302 1.05 7.86 -11.32
C GLY A 302 1.61 6.79 -10.40
N TYR A 303 1.38 6.97 -9.09
CA TYR A 303 1.82 6.02 -8.08
C TYR A 303 0.82 4.90 -7.87
N ILE A 304 1.34 3.66 -7.78
CA ILE A 304 0.60 2.49 -7.31
C ILE A 304 1.16 2.12 -5.94
N GLY A 305 0.36 2.30 -4.89
CA GLY A 305 0.73 2.03 -3.52
C GLY A 305 0.62 0.55 -3.20
N ILE A 306 1.68 -0.05 -2.67
CA ILE A 306 1.62 -1.40 -2.10
C ILE A 306 0.82 -1.33 -0.81
N GLU A 307 -0.25 -2.13 -0.72
CA GLU A 307 -1.05 -2.27 0.49
C GLU A 307 -1.30 -3.76 0.78
N PHE A 308 -0.42 -4.34 1.60
CA PHE A 308 -0.53 -5.73 2.02
C PHE A 308 -1.29 -5.84 3.34
N GLU A 309 -2.32 -6.69 3.37
CA GLU A 309 -3.17 -6.95 4.55
C GLU A 309 -3.33 -8.44 4.87
N GLY A 310 -2.49 -9.30 4.31
CA GLY A 310 -2.56 -10.73 4.56
C GLY A 310 -2.16 -11.13 5.99
N ASP A 311 -2.68 -12.29 6.43
CA ASP A 311 -2.38 -12.84 7.76
C ASP A 311 -1.42 -14.04 7.74
N LYS A 312 -1.21 -14.67 6.56
CA LYS A 312 -0.37 -15.86 6.44
C LYS A 312 1.12 -15.55 6.31
N LEU A 313 1.45 -14.34 5.88
CA LEU A 313 2.82 -13.86 5.75
C LEU A 313 3.07 -12.73 6.74
N SER A 314 4.34 -12.53 7.08
CA SER A 314 4.73 -11.30 7.76
C SER A 314 4.46 -10.07 6.87
N PRO A 315 4.22 -8.89 7.45
CA PRO A 315 4.12 -7.65 6.68
C PRO A 315 5.30 -7.44 5.72
N GLU A 316 6.51 -7.75 6.16
CA GLU A 316 7.73 -7.63 5.37
C GLU A 316 7.74 -8.54 4.14
N GLU A 317 7.36 -9.80 4.31
CA GLU A 317 7.28 -10.77 3.20
C GLU A 317 6.16 -10.38 2.23
N GLY A 318 5.01 -9.97 2.76
CA GLY A 318 3.88 -9.54 1.96
C GLY A 318 4.19 -8.31 1.09
N ILE A 319 4.83 -7.28 1.66
CA ILE A 319 5.29 -6.10 0.91
C ILE A 319 6.26 -6.50 -0.20
N LYS A 320 7.26 -7.34 0.10
CA LYS A 320 8.25 -7.81 -0.90
C LYS A 320 7.58 -8.60 -2.02
N LYS A 321 6.62 -9.47 -1.71
CA LYS A 321 5.88 -10.25 -2.71
C LYS A 321 4.98 -9.36 -3.57
N THR A 322 4.27 -8.40 -2.97
CA THR A 322 3.44 -7.45 -3.72
C THR A 322 4.31 -6.59 -4.65
N LYS A 323 5.47 -6.11 -4.17
CA LYS A 323 6.42 -5.38 -5.00
C LYS A 323 6.90 -6.20 -6.19
N ALA A 324 7.37 -7.42 -5.94
CA ALA A 324 7.83 -8.33 -7.00
C ALA A 324 6.73 -8.65 -8.02
N LEU A 325 5.46 -8.79 -7.56
CA LEU A 325 4.31 -9.00 -8.42
C LEU A 325 4.04 -7.78 -9.31
N LEU A 326 4.05 -6.57 -8.75
CA LEU A 326 3.90 -5.31 -9.49
C LEU A 326 5.01 -5.13 -10.54
N GLU A 327 6.26 -5.39 -10.17
CA GLU A 327 7.40 -5.28 -11.06
C GLU A 327 7.32 -6.30 -12.21
N ARG A 328 7.00 -7.56 -11.88
CA ARG A 328 6.90 -8.65 -12.87
C ARG A 328 5.76 -8.42 -13.86
N VAL A 329 4.56 -8.11 -13.35
CA VAL A 329 3.38 -7.94 -14.21
C VAL A 329 3.42 -6.59 -14.92
N GLY A 330 3.81 -5.51 -14.26
CA GLY A 330 3.90 -4.18 -14.86
C GLY A 330 4.89 -4.07 -16.01
N ALA A 331 5.89 -4.95 -16.05
CA ALA A 331 6.87 -5.02 -17.15
C ALA A 331 6.35 -5.68 -18.42
N ILE A 332 5.24 -6.42 -18.36
CA ILE A 332 4.73 -7.24 -19.47
C ILE A 332 3.34 -6.85 -19.97
N VAL A 333 2.55 -6.09 -19.20
CA VAL A 333 1.22 -5.62 -19.62
C VAL A 333 1.27 -4.39 -20.54
#